data_fb6bfe48e412471a77fa661b05dc2f69
#
_entry.id   fb6bfe48e412471a77fa661b05dc2f69
#
_cell.length_a   1.000
_cell.length_b   1.000
_cell.length_c   1.000
_cell.angle_alpha   90.00
_cell.angle_beta   90.00
_cell.angle_gamma   90.00
#
_symmetry.space_group_name_H-M   'P 1'
#
loop_
_entity.id
_entity.type
_entity.pdbx_description
1 polymer ?
#
loop_
_entity_poly.entity_id
_entity_poly.type
_entity_poly.pdbx_seq_one_letter_code
_entity_poly.pdbx_strand_id
1 'polypeptide(L)'
;VKARVPFWSSLRVRVVLGVTIPLILILGFAAQIQYTRQRELLLANLQEFSTSVGESLETALTRAMLSRDHAQLTQVAQDLTSRNAIRNAMILDRNNVVRVATRPTDIGASIAPNDLNCVGCYALNTAEASRSFLFTGSGGRRVFRNVTPILNQEACQSCHNAEARVLGTLVIDLPLEPIEARLWADLQSSLLLSAAAILVVALI
;
A
#
# COMPACT_ATOMS: atom_id res chain seq x y z
N VAL A 1 33.03 58.83 10.07
CA VAL A 1 32.94 57.44 9.57
C VAL A 1 32.21 56.67 10.65
N LYS A 2 30.87 56.43 10.47
CA LYS A 2 30.08 55.55 11.35
C LYS A 2 30.48 54.11 11.00
N ALA A 3 31.24 53.46 11.88
CA ALA A 3 31.48 52.02 11.80
C ALA A 3 30.13 51.29 11.86
N ARG A 4 29.73 50.63 10.79
CA ARG A 4 28.57 49.72 10.79
C ARG A 4 28.95 48.52 11.67
N VAL A 5 28.44 48.50 12.89
CA VAL A 5 28.55 47.32 13.76
C VAL A 5 27.87 46.17 13.02
N PRO A 6 28.54 45.06 12.75
CA PRO A 6 27.91 43.96 12.01
C PRO A 6 26.69 43.44 12.79
N PHE A 7 25.56 43.25 12.09
CA PHE A 7 24.27 42.80 12.63
C PHE A 7 24.42 41.58 13.56
N TRP A 8 25.41 40.74 13.30
CA TRP A 8 25.76 39.54 14.08
C TRP A 8 26.36 39.81 15.47
N SER A 9 26.73 41.03 15.79
CA SER A 9 27.30 41.38 17.10
C SER A 9 26.27 41.77 18.16
N SER A 10 24.99 41.87 17.78
CA SER A 10 23.89 42.12 18.71
C SER A 10 23.66 40.88 19.60
N LEU A 11 23.65 41.09 20.92
CA LEU A 11 23.41 40.06 21.92
C LEU A 11 22.09 39.32 21.64
N ARG A 12 21.05 40.05 21.21
CA ARG A 12 19.72 39.48 20.82
C ARG A 12 19.85 38.47 19.69
N VAL A 13 20.60 38.79 18.62
CA VAL A 13 20.78 37.89 17.47
C VAL A 13 21.48 36.59 17.89
N ARG A 14 22.50 36.69 18.76
CA ARG A 14 23.20 35.50 19.26
C ARG A 14 22.30 34.62 20.12
N VAL A 15 21.47 35.20 20.99
CA VAL A 15 20.53 34.45 21.83
C VAL A 15 19.44 33.82 20.99
N VAL A 16 18.84 34.56 20.07
CA VAL A 16 17.81 34.02 19.17
C VAL A 16 18.36 32.88 18.32
N LEU A 17 19.51 33.03 17.69
CA LEU A 17 20.14 31.98 16.90
C LEU A 17 20.54 30.76 17.78
N GLY A 18 21.04 31.02 18.99
CA GLY A 18 21.42 29.95 19.92
C GLY A 18 20.27 29.11 20.42
N VAL A 19 19.04 29.62 20.40
CA VAL A 19 17.83 28.89 20.79
C VAL A 19 17.11 28.32 19.58
N THR A 20 16.98 29.08 18.49
CA THR A 20 16.19 28.66 17.32
C THR A 20 16.86 27.54 16.53
N ILE A 21 18.20 27.58 16.40
CA ILE A 21 18.90 26.51 15.65
C ILE A 21 18.74 25.15 16.30
N PRO A 22 19.03 24.95 17.60
CA PRO A 22 18.76 23.65 18.25
C PRO A 22 17.30 23.24 18.20
N LEU A 23 16.38 24.20 18.35
CA LEU A 23 14.94 23.91 18.28
C LEU A 23 14.54 23.38 16.89
N ILE A 24 15.00 24.00 15.81
CA ILE A 24 14.75 23.53 14.44
C ILE A 24 15.33 22.14 14.24
N LEU A 25 16.53 21.85 14.72
CA LEU A 25 17.14 20.53 14.61
C LEU A 25 16.35 19.47 15.38
N ILE A 26 15.92 19.77 16.60
CA ILE A 26 15.13 18.83 17.43
C ILE A 26 13.77 18.56 16.78
N LEU A 27 13.06 19.61 16.34
CA LEU A 27 11.76 19.48 15.70
C LEU A 27 11.87 18.74 14.36
N GLY A 28 12.88 19.04 13.56
CA GLY A 28 13.15 18.34 12.30
C GLY A 28 13.45 16.86 12.51
N PHE A 29 14.26 16.53 13.51
CA PHE A 29 14.57 15.15 13.86
C PHE A 29 13.35 14.41 14.40
N ALA A 30 12.54 15.05 15.26
CA ALA A 30 11.30 14.48 15.76
C ALA A 30 10.30 14.23 14.63
N ALA A 31 10.14 15.17 13.70
CA ALA A 31 9.27 15.02 12.53
C ALA A 31 9.72 13.84 11.64
N GLN A 32 11.03 13.67 11.44
CA GLN A 32 11.58 12.55 10.68
C GLN A 32 11.28 11.21 11.35
N ILE A 33 11.47 11.11 12.66
CA ILE A 33 11.15 9.87 13.41
C ILE A 33 9.65 9.58 13.32
N GLN A 34 8.81 10.59 13.50
CA GLN A 34 7.36 10.44 13.44
C GLN A 34 6.92 9.96 12.05
N TYR A 35 7.45 10.55 10.98
CA TYR A 35 7.16 10.15 9.61
C TYR A 35 7.54 8.69 9.32
N THR A 36 8.74 8.28 9.73
CA THR A 36 9.19 6.89 9.51
C THR A 36 8.32 5.89 10.27
N ARG A 37 8.00 6.15 11.54
CA ARG A 37 7.12 5.31 12.34
C ARG A 37 5.70 5.21 11.77
N GLN A 38 5.12 6.34 11.37
CA GLN A 38 3.79 6.34 10.75
C GLN A 38 3.76 5.53 9.46
N ARG A 39 4.79 5.66 8.63
CA ARG A 39 4.92 4.89 7.39
C ARG A 39 5.01 3.38 7.65
N GLU A 40 5.80 2.96 8.62
CA GLU A 40 5.95 1.54 8.97
C GLU A 40 4.65 0.95 9.52
N LEU A 41 3.99 1.64 10.45
CA LEU A 41 2.69 1.23 11.00
C LEU A 41 1.64 1.11 9.90
N LEU A 42 1.65 2.03 8.96
CA LEU A 42 0.71 2.04 7.85
C LEU A 42 0.90 0.86 6.91
N LEU A 43 2.16 0.54 6.57
CA LEU A 43 2.48 -0.62 5.74
C LEU A 43 2.11 -1.94 6.45
N ALA A 44 2.34 -2.03 7.77
CA ALA A 44 1.93 -3.18 8.57
C ALA A 44 0.40 -3.36 8.58
N ASN A 45 -0.35 -2.27 8.79
CA ASN A 45 -1.82 -2.28 8.75
C ASN A 45 -2.35 -2.65 7.36
N LEU A 46 -1.70 -2.19 6.28
CA LEU A 46 -2.07 -2.59 4.92
C LEU A 46 -1.84 -4.07 4.67
N GLN A 47 -0.75 -4.62 5.20
CA GLN A 47 -0.46 -6.04 5.08
C GLN A 47 -1.52 -6.87 5.82
N GLU A 48 -1.85 -6.52 7.06
CA GLU A 48 -2.88 -7.19 7.84
C GLU A 48 -4.26 -7.09 7.15
N PHE A 49 -4.64 -5.89 6.71
CA PHE A 49 -5.88 -5.67 5.96
C PHE A 49 -5.94 -6.50 4.68
N SER A 50 -4.86 -6.51 3.89
CA SER A 50 -4.83 -7.26 2.63
C SER A 50 -4.90 -8.78 2.85
N THR A 51 -4.30 -9.28 3.92
CA THR A 51 -4.39 -10.70 4.29
C THR A 51 -5.81 -11.06 4.71
N SER A 52 -6.43 -10.26 5.58
CA SER A 52 -7.82 -10.47 6.02
C SER A 52 -8.83 -10.42 4.87
N VAL A 53 -8.64 -9.47 3.94
CA VAL A 53 -9.45 -9.39 2.71
C VAL A 53 -9.21 -10.62 1.83
N GLY A 54 -7.95 -11.06 1.70
CA GLY A 54 -7.59 -12.26 0.94
C GLY A 54 -8.28 -13.51 1.46
N GLU A 55 -8.25 -13.76 2.77
CA GLU A 55 -8.92 -14.91 3.42
C GLU A 55 -10.44 -14.85 3.27
N SER A 56 -11.03 -13.67 3.42
CA SER A 56 -12.47 -13.46 3.23
C SER A 56 -12.89 -13.75 1.80
N LEU A 57 -12.08 -13.34 0.84
CA LEU A 57 -12.29 -13.59 -0.58
C LEU A 57 -12.10 -15.06 -0.94
N GLU A 58 -11.07 -15.72 -0.42
CA GLU A 58 -10.86 -17.14 -0.64
C GLU A 58 -12.10 -17.96 -0.19
N THR A 59 -12.65 -17.61 0.97
CA THR A 59 -13.88 -18.23 1.48
C THR A 59 -15.09 -17.98 0.56
N ALA A 60 -15.28 -16.75 0.11
CA ALA A 60 -16.37 -16.39 -0.80
C ALA A 60 -16.22 -17.06 -2.18
N LEU A 61 -14.99 -17.10 -2.70
CA LEU A 61 -14.65 -17.76 -3.96
C LEU A 61 -14.89 -19.27 -3.89
N THR A 62 -14.47 -19.93 -2.82
CA THR A 62 -14.69 -21.35 -2.60
C THR A 62 -16.19 -21.69 -2.62
N ARG A 63 -17.01 -20.87 -1.94
CA ARG A 63 -18.48 -21.05 -1.96
C ARG A 63 -19.07 -20.87 -3.36
N ALA A 64 -18.66 -19.82 -4.06
CA ALA A 64 -19.17 -19.54 -5.41
C ALA A 64 -18.71 -20.59 -6.44
N MET A 65 -17.52 -21.15 -6.31
CA MET A 65 -17.05 -22.26 -7.13
C MET A 65 -17.86 -23.54 -6.87
N LEU A 66 -18.14 -23.85 -5.60
CA LEU A 66 -18.96 -25.01 -5.23
C LEU A 66 -20.41 -24.87 -5.72
N SER A 67 -20.96 -23.67 -5.76
CA SER A 67 -22.30 -23.39 -6.33
C SER A 67 -22.30 -23.32 -7.85
N ARG A 68 -21.15 -23.38 -8.53
CA ARG A 68 -20.96 -23.20 -9.99
C ARG A 68 -21.54 -21.88 -10.53
N ASP A 69 -21.62 -20.85 -9.70
CA ASP A 69 -22.15 -19.55 -10.06
C ASP A 69 -21.03 -18.58 -10.45
N HIS A 70 -20.68 -18.57 -11.74
CA HIS A 70 -19.67 -17.67 -12.30
C HIS A 70 -20.09 -16.19 -12.24
N ALA A 71 -21.39 -15.90 -12.26
CA ALA A 71 -21.88 -14.53 -12.19
C ALA A 71 -21.62 -13.95 -10.79
N GLN A 72 -21.82 -14.74 -9.75
CA GLN A 72 -21.56 -14.36 -8.37
C GLN A 72 -20.06 -14.05 -8.12
N LEU A 73 -19.14 -14.79 -8.75
CA LEU A 73 -17.70 -14.53 -8.68
C LEU A 73 -17.34 -13.14 -9.23
N THR A 74 -17.89 -12.80 -10.37
CA THR A 74 -17.65 -11.49 -11.00
C THR A 74 -18.25 -10.36 -10.17
N GLN A 75 -19.43 -10.57 -9.60
CA GLN A 75 -20.09 -9.57 -8.77
C GLN A 75 -19.33 -9.31 -7.46
N VAL A 76 -18.83 -10.34 -6.79
CA VAL A 76 -17.98 -10.20 -5.60
C VAL A 76 -16.75 -9.39 -5.93
N ALA A 77 -16.08 -9.64 -7.06
CA ALA A 77 -14.91 -8.89 -7.49
C ALA A 77 -15.25 -7.41 -7.77
N GLN A 78 -16.40 -7.12 -8.37
CA GLN A 78 -16.87 -5.76 -8.63
C GLN A 78 -17.27 -5.01 -7.37
N ASP A 79 -17.97 -5.66 -6.45
CA ASP A 79 -18.40 -5.06 -5.18
C ASP A 79 -17.22 -4.61 -4.31
N LEU A 80 -16.10 -5.33 -4.37
CA LEU A 80 -14.87 -4.97 -3.67
C LEU A 80 -14.26 -3.66 -4.15
N THR A 81 -14.36 -3.37 -5.45
CA THR A 81 -13.83 -2.12 -6.03
C THR A 81 -14.78 -0.95 -5.89
N SER A 82 -16.10 -1.21 -5.74
CA SER A 82 -17.11 -0.15 -5.61
C SER A 82 -16.88 0.76 -4.39
N ARG A 83 -16.21 0.27 -3.36
CA ARG A 83 -15.89 1.00 -2.13
C ARG A 83 -14.59 1.81 -2.18
N ASN A 84 -13.92 1.93 -3.34
CA ASN A 84 -12.62 2.59 -3.52
C ASN A 84 -11.48 2.09 -2.60
N ALA A 85 -11.72 1.02 -1.84
CA ALA A 85 -10.71 0.43 -0.98
C ALA A 85 -9.73 -0.46 -1.76
N ILE A 86 -10.19 -1.04 -2.88
CA ILE A 86 -9.40 -1.91 -3.74
C ILE A 86 -9.38 -1.27 -5.14
N ARG A 87 -8.19 -1.12 -5.71
CA ARG A 87 -8.03 -0.59 -7.07
C ARG A 87 -8.29 -1.65 -8.13
N ASN A 88 -7.80 -2.84 -7.87
CA ASN A 88 -7.91 -3.97 -8.78
C ASN A 88 -7.88 -5.27 -7.98
N ALA A 89 -8.71 -6.22 -8.39
CA ALA A 89 -8.64 -7.60 -7.91
C ALA A 89 -8.73 -8.51 -9.13
N MET A 90 -7.87 -9.52 -9.19
CA MET A 90 -7.87 -10.49 -10.27
C MET A 90 -7.53 -11.88 -9.74
N ILE A 91 -8.08 -12.90 -10.38
CA ILE A 91 -7.78 -14.29 -10.11
C ILE A 91 -7.13 -14.88 -11.37
N LEU A 92 -5.94 -15.40 -11.17
CA LEU A 92 -5.17 -16.08 -12.19
C LEU A 92 -5.30 -17.60 -11.98
N ASP A 93 -5.37 -18.32 -13.09
CA ASP A 93 -5.24 -19.78 -13.04
C ASP A 93 -3.75 -20.21 -12.97
N ARG A 94 -3.52 -21.52 -12.93
CA ARG A 94 -2.15 -22.08 -12.88
C ARG A 94 -1.28 -21.75 -14.09
N ASN A 95 -1.89 -21.33 -15.20
CA ASN A 95 -1.21 -20.91 -16.42
C ASN A 95 -1.02 -19.39 -16.47
N ASN A 96 -1.28 -18.68 -15.36
CA ASN A 96 -1.25 -17.21 -15.26
C ASN A 96 -2.21 -16.51 -16.23
N VAL A 97 -3.33 -17.16 -16.57
CA VAL A 97 -4.41 -16.55 -17.34
C VAL A 97 -5.42 -15.97 -16.37
N VAL A 98 -5.78 -14.70 -16.57
CA VAL A 98 -6.79 -14.01 -15.77
C VAL A 98 -8.17 -14.61 -16.03
N ARG A 99 -8.78 -15.22 -15.03
CA ARG A 99 -10.11 -15.84 -15.11
C ARG A 99 -11.21 -14.94 -14.57
N VAL A 100 -10.89 -14.17 -13.55
CA VAL A 100 -11.81 -13.18 -12.97
C VAL A 100 -11.01 -11.89 -12.77
N ALA A 101 -11.60 -10.76 -13.08
CA ALA A 101 -11.00 -9.45 -12.85
C ALA A 101 -12.10 -8.40 -12.59
N THR A 102 -11.75 -7.38 -11.84
CA THR A 102 -12.60 -6.20 -11.67
C THR A 102 -12.77 -5.40 -12.94
N ARG A 103 -11.77 -5.44 -13.84
CA ARG A 103 -11.85 -4.88 -15.19
C ARG A 103 -12.12 -6.00 -16.18
N PRO A 104 -13.27 -6.00 -16.86
CA PRO A 104 -13.61 -7.05 -17.82
C PRO A 104 -12.60 -7.19 -18.97
N THR A 105 -11.91 -6.12 -19.33
CA THR A 105 -10.88 -6.09 -20.38
C THR A 105 -9.66 -6.94 -20.06
N ASP A 106 -9.42 -7.24 -18.79
CA ASP A 106 -8.28 -8.00 -18.33
C ASP A 106 -8.54 -9.53 -18.37
N ILE A 107 -9.82 -9.94 -18.48
CA ILE A 107 -10.20 -11.35 -18.51
C ILE A 107 -9.68 -12.02 -19.77
N GLY A 108 -9.02 -13.16 -19.61
CA GLY A 108 -8.39 -13.92 -20.70
C GLY A 108 -6.96 -13.45 -21.02
N ALA A 109 -6.48 -12.36 -20.44
CA ALA A 109 -5.10 -11.93 -20.60
C ALA A 109 -4.15 -12.95 -19.93
N SER A 110 -3.09 -13.31 -20.63
CA SER A 110 -2.00 -14.10 -20.06
C SER A 110 -0.93 -13.18 -19.52
N ILE A 111 -0.59 -13.34 -18.26
CA ILE A 111 0.44 -12.53 -17.60
C ILE A 111 1.76 -13.28 -17.67
N ALA A 112 2.72 -12.71 -18.41
CA ALA A 112 4.03 -13.32 -18.57
C ALA A 112 4.82 -13.30 -17.25
N PRO A 113 5.69 -14.29 -16.99
CA PRO A 113 6.51 -14.34 -15.76
C PRO A 113 7.41 -13.12 -15.57
N ASN A 114 7.83 -12.50 -16.66
CA ASN A 114 8.70 -11.33 -16.67
C ASN A 114 7.93 -10.01 -16.79
N ASP A 115 6.60 -10.06 -16.78
CA ASP A 115 5.80 -8.84 -16.77
C ASP A 115 6.04 -8.08 -15.47
N LEU A 116 6.53 -6.84 -15.58
CA LEU A 116 6.73 -5.95 -14.45
C LEU A 116 5.42 -5.75 -13.66
N ASN A 117 4.27 -5.95 -14.31
CA ASN A 117 2.95 -5.91 -13.68
C ASN A 117 2.66 -7.15 -12.82
N CYS A 118 3.46 -8.20 -12.90
CA CYS A 118 3.29 -9.41 -12.11
C CYS A 118 4.57 -9.91 -11.42
N VAL A 119 5.51 -8.99 -11.14
CA VAL A 119 6.66 -9.33 -10.30
C VAL A 119 6.14 -9.92 -8.98
N GLY A 120 6.46 -11.19 -8.72
CA GLY A 120 6.01 -11.91 -7.53
C GLY A 120 4.80 -12.84 -7.72
N CYS A 121 3.95 -12.66 -8.73
CA CYS A 121 2.82 -13.58 -8.97
C CYS A 121 3.31 -14.99 -9.36
N TYR A 122 4.40 -15.07 -10.11
CA TYR A 122 4.91 -16.34 -10.63
C TYR A 122 5.58 -17.22 -9.56
N ALA A 123 6.19 -16.61 -8.56
CA ALA A 123 6.84 -17.35 -7.47
C ALA A 123 5.84 -18.08 -6.55
N LEU A 124 4.55 -17.81 -6.70
CA LEU A 124 3.49 -18.33 -5.83
C LEU A 124 2.84 -19.60 -6.32
N ASN A 125 3.04 -20.00 -7.58
CA ASN A 125 2.58 -21.34 -8.03
C ASN A 125 3.21 -22.48 -7.22
N THR A 126 4.25 -22.19 -6.44
CA THR A 126 4.93 -23.15 -5.55
C THR A 126 4.94 -22.73 -4.07
N ALA A 127 4.48 -21.52 -3.74
CA ALA A 127 4.52 -20.99 -2.38
C ALA A 127 3.13 -21.10 -1.71
N GLU A 128 3.10 -21.60 -0.49
CA GLU A 128 1.88 -21.74 0.33
C GLU A 128 1.50 -20.48 1.10
N ALA A 129 2.27 -19.40 0.98
CA ALA A 129 2.10 -18.17 1.75
C ALA A 129 1.85 -16.94 0.90
N SER A 130 0.93 -16.08 1.35
CA SER A 130 0.69 -14.77 0.76
C SER A 130 1.94 -13.90 0.80
N ARG A 131 2.11 -13.08 -0.22
CA ARG A 131 3.20 -12.09 -0.32
C ARG A 131 2.66 -10.73 -0.66
N SER A 132 3.26 -9.70 -0.04
CA SER A 132 2.89 -8.31 -0.29
C SER A 132 4.12 -7.50 -0.70
N PHE A 133 3.95 -6.60 -1.65
CA PHE A 133 5.02 -5.71 -2.10
C PHE A 133 4.46 -4.40 -2.67
N LEU A 134 5.32 -3.39 -2.68
CA LEU A 134 5.03 -2.11 -3.32
C LEU A 134 5.30 -2.23 -4.81
N PHE A 135 4.31 -1.86 -5.60
CA PHE A 135 4.38 -1.89 -7.05
C PHE A 135 4.05 -0.52 -7.64
N THR A 136 4.76 -0.14 -8.68
CA THR A 136 4.44 1.07 -9.44
C THR A 136 3.87 0.65 -10.79
N GLY A 137 2.57 0.84 -10.93
CA GLY A 137 1.83 0.49 -12.14
C GLY A 137 2.03 1.47 -13.29
N SER A 138 1.37 1.18 -14.41
CA SER A 138 1.32 2.05 -15.57
C SER A 138 0.78 3.43 -15.18
N GLY A 139 1.49 4.50 -15.57
CA GLY A 139 1.16 5.87 -15.20
C GLY A 139 1.77 6.35 -13.87
N GLY A 140 2.79 5.65 -13.32
CA GLY A 140 3.53 6.09 -12.14
C GLY A 140 2.77 5.96 -10.81
N ARG A 141 1.60 5.36 -10.81
CA ARG A 141 0.77 5.21 -9.60
C ARG A 141 1.28 4.05 -8.75
N ARG A 142 1.50 4.32 -7.49
CA ARG A 142 1.96 3.31 -6.52
C ARG A 142 0.78 2.57 -5.92
N VAL A 143 0.91 1.26 -5.86
CA VAL A 143 -0.06 0.36 -5.23
C VAL A 143 0.64 -0.58 -4.26
N PHE A 144 -0.06 -0.97 -3.23
CA PHE A 144 0.33 -2.09 -2.38
C PHE A 144 -0.34 -3.34 -2.95
N ARG A 145 0.45 -4.24 -3.51
CA ARG A 145 -0.01 -5.50 -4.11
C ARG A 145 0.11 -6.62 -3.11
N ASN A 146 -0.98 -7.32 -2.89
CA ASN A 146 -1.00 -8.59 -2.17
C ASN A 146 -1.30 -9.70 -3.16
N VAL A 147 -0.56 -10.79 -3.04
CA VAL A 147 -0.67 -11.98 -3.89
C VAL A 147 -0.84 -13.18 -2.98
N THR A 148 -1.99 -13.84 -3.07
CA THR A 148 -2.39 -14.96 -2.21
C THR A 148 -2.63 -16.19 -3.07
N PRO A 149 -1.96 -17.32 -2.81
CA PRO A 149 -2.25 -18.59 -3.50
C PRO A 149 -3.61 -19.11 -3.08
N ILE A 150 -4.39 -19.61 -4.03
CA ILE A 150 -5.66 -20.31 -3.78
C ILE A 150 -5.33 -21.79 -3.63
N LEU A 151 -5.42 -22.28 -2.40
CA LEU A 151 -5.06 -23.66 -2.08
C LEU A 151 -6.17 -24.65 -2.47
N ASN A 152 -5.76 -25.84 -2.84
CA ASN A 152 -6.68 -26.93 -3.17
C ASN A 152 -7.16 -27.64 -1.90
N GLN A 153 -8.21 -27.13 -1.29
CA GLN A 153 -8.86 -27.73 -0.12
C GLN A 153 -9.62 -29.00 -0.50
N GLU A 154 -9.95 -29.86 0.47
CA GLU A 154 -10.71 -31.10 0.23
C GLU A 154 -12.02 -30.86 -0.56
N ALA A 155 -12.74 -29.77 -0.24
CA ALA A 155 -13.96 -29.38 -0.93
C ALA A 155 -13.75 -29.07 -2.42
N CYS A 156 -12.54 -28.63 -2.83
CA CYS A 156 -12.20 -28.29 -4.20
C CYS A 156 -11.83 -29.54 -5.04
N GLN A 157 -11.41 -30.63 -4.39
CA GLN A 157 -10.93 -31.85 -5.06
C GLN A 157 -12.02 -32.61 -5.81
N SER A 158 -13.31 -32.32 -5.55
CA SER A 158 -14.41 -32.85 -6.35
C SER A 158 -14.40 -32.37 -7.81
N CYS A 159 -13.78 -31.24 -8.10
CA CYS A 159 -13.70 -30.62 -9.44
C CYS A 159 -12.26 -30.43 -9.93
N HIS A 160 -11.28 -30.39 -9.02
CA HIS A 160 -9.86 -30.17 -9.33
C HIS A 160 -9.04 -31.42 -9.01
N ASN A 161 -7.92 -31.61 -9.73
CA ASN A 161 -7.01 -32.71 -9.45
C ASN A 161 -6.42 -32.59 -8.04
N ALA A 162 -6.57 -33.61 -7.21
CA ALA A 162 -6.11 -33.64 -5.81
C ALA A 162 -4.59 -33.48 -5.67
N GLU A 163 -3.80 -33.82 -6.69
CA GLU A 163 -2.34 -33.65 -6.69
C GLU A 163 -1.91 -32.19 -6.82
N ALA A 164 -2.78 -31.33 -7.34
CA ALA A 164 -2.50 -29.92 -7.49
C ALA A 164 -2.64 -29.21 -6.13
N ARG A 165 -1.56 -28.73 -5.53
CA ARG A 165 -1.59 -28.00 -4.24
C ARG A 165 -2.19 -26.61 -4.37
N VAL A 166 -1.92 -25.91 -5.46
CA VAL A 166 -2.40 -24.55 -5.76
C VAL A 166 -3.29 -24.59 -7.00
N LEU A 167 -4.46 -24.01 -6.91
CA LEU A 167 -5.45 -23.93 -8.00
C LEU A 167 -5.29 -22.66 -8.84
N GLY A 168 -4.79 -21.61 -8.24
CA GLY A 168 -4.62 -20.31 -8.85
C GLY A 168 -4.06 -19.29 -7.86
N THR A 169 -4.09 -18.04 -8.27
CA THR A 169 -3.54 -16.93 -7.48
C THR A 169 -4.53 -15.77 -7.46
N LEU A 170 -4.83 -15.27 -6.26
CA LEU A 170 -5.58 -14.04 -6.05
C LEU A 170 -4.59 -12.89 -5.93
N VAL A 171 -4.78 -11.86 -6.75
CA VAL A 171 -3.99 -10.63 -6.74
C VAL A 171 -4.90 -9.47 -6.37
N ILE A 172 -4.53 -8.70 -5.35
CA ILE A 172 -5.26 -7.52 -4.88
C ILE A 172 -4.32 -6.32 -4.88
N ASP A 173 -4.76 -5.24 -5.51
CA ASP A 173 -4.05 -3.95 -5.54
C ASP A 173 -4.79 -2.93 -4.69
N LEU A 174 -4.15 -2.42 -3.65
CA LEU A 174 -4.63 -1.35 -2.80
C LEU A 174 -4.00 -0.02 -3.23
N PRO A 175 -4.79 1.05 -3.44
CA PRO A 175 -4.25 2.35 -3.83
C PRO A 175 -3.47 2.98 -2.66
N LEU A 176 -2.26 3.50 -2.94
CA LEU A 176 -1.44 4.20 -1.94
C LEU A 176 -1.70 5.71 -1.92
N GLU A 177 -2.33 6.26 -2.97
CA GLU A 177 -2.54 7.71 -3.08
C GLU A 177 -3.31 8.32 -1.90
N PRO A 178 -4.40 7.72 -1.39
CA PRO A 178 -5.12 8.30 -0.25
C PRO A 178 -4.28 8.33 1.02
N ILE A 179 -3.39 7.37 1.13
CA ILE A 179 -2.49 7.17 2.26
C ILE A 179 -1.35 8.19 2.18
N GLU A 180 -0.71 8.29 1.03
CA GLU A 180 0.34 9.27 0.78
C GLU A 180 -0.19 10.69 0.96
N ALA A 181 -1.40 10.99 0.49
CA ALA A 181 -2.03 12.30 0.67
C ALA A 181 -2.24 12.64 2.16
N ARG A 182 -2.67 11.69 2.97
CA ARG A 182 -2.80 11.89 4.43
C ARG A 182 -1.46 12.13 5.10
N LEU A 183 -0.44 11.32 4.78
CA LEU A 183 0.92 11.51 5.31
C LEU A 183 1.47 12.90 4.97
N TRP A 184 1.25 13.38 3.74
CA TRP A 184 1.64 14.72 3.32
C TRP A 184 0.89 15.82 4.09
N ALA A 185 -0.42 15.67 4.30
CA ALA A 185 -1.23 16.62 5.07
C ALA A 185 -0.77 16.70 6.53
N ASP A 186 -0.48 15.56 7.15
CA ASP A 186 0.03 15.49 8.52
C ASP A 186 1.43 16.14 8.63
N LEU A 187 2.27 15.91 7.64
CA LEU A 187 3.60 16.51 7.59
C LEU A 187 3.52 18.04 7.44
N GLN A 188 2.64 18.53 6.56
CA GLN A 188 2.41 19.97 6.38
C GLN A 188 1.89 20.61 7.66
N SER A 189 0.90 20.00 8.32
CA SER A 189 0.36 20.52 9.57
C SER A 189 1.41 20.58 10.68
N SER A 190 2.25 19.55 10.80
CA SER A 190 3.36 19.51 11.76
C SER A 190 4.41 20.58 11.47
N LEU A 191 4.75 20.82 10.21
CA LEU A 191 5.69 21.88 9.81
C LEU A 191 5.12 23.27 10.08
N LEU A 192 3.84 23.51 9.82
CA LEU A 192 3.18 24.78 10.10
C LEU A 192 3.15 25.07 11.60
N LEU A 193 2.82 24.10 12.44
CA LEU A 193 2.85 24.25 13.89
C LEU A 193 4.26 24.53 14.40
N SER A 194 5.26 23.84 13.86
CA SER A 194 6.67 24.06 14.20
C SER A 194 7.14 25.47 13.80
N ALA A 195 6.76 25.93 12.61
CA ALA A 195 7.07 27.28 12.13
C ALA A 195 6.41 28.36 13.01
N ALA A 196 5.15 28.14 13.40
CA ALA A 196 4.45 29.05 14.31
C ALA A 196 5.13 29.12 15.70
N ALA A 197 5.54 27.98 16.25
CA ALA A 197 6.26 27.92 17.52
C ALA A 197 7.60 28.67 17.45
N ILE A 198 8.37 28.49 16.38
CA ILE A 198 9.65 29.21 16.15
C ILE A 198 9.41 30.72 16.03
N LEU A 199 8.35 31.12 15.31
CA LEU A 199 8.02 32.55 15.17
C LEU A 199 7.68 33.18 16.53
N VAL A 200 6.91 32.51 17.37
CA VAL A 200 6.59 32.98 18.73
C VAL A 200 7.88 33.16 19.55
N VAL A 201 8.77 32.19 19.53
CA VAL A 201 10.05 32.26 20.24
C VAL A 201 10.94 33.40 19.69
N ALA A 202 10.90 33.68 18.39
CA ALA A 202 11.68 34.75 17.78
C ALA A 202 11.13 36.15 18.07
N LEU A 203 9.84 36.29 18.43
CA LEU A 203 9.20 37.58 18.77
C LEU A 203 9.35 37.99 20.24
N ILE A 204 9.70 37.07 21.13
CA ILE A 204 9.99 37.30 22.56
C ILE A 204 11.44 37.72 22.76
#